data_20239521cbd6e7f953090f307cf578ef
#
_entry.id   20239521cbd6e7f953090f307cf578ef
#
_cell.length_a   1.000
_cell.length_b   1.000
_cell.length_c   1.000
_cell.angle_alpha   90.00
_cell.angle_beta   90.00
_cell.angle_gamma   90.00
#
_symmetry.space_group_name_H-M   'P 1'
#
loop_
_entity.id
_entity.type
_entity.pdbx_description
1 polymer ?
#
loop_
_entity_poly.entity_id
_entity_poly.type
_entity_poly.pdbx_seq_one_letter_code
_entity_poly.pdbx_strand_id
1 'polypeptide(L)'
;MNASKIVHTDLLGKIFVLILSFIFISIQSFGQAKDISSVQSPQFEIAGSQVLKINSSITGQEYILHIQLPQHYSDTSKTFPVVYLLDSQWDFPLITAIHGDQYYDGFMPGVIVVGITWGGENPNYDKRRAFDLTPTNNGQPAQFGNAEKFLSFIKKEAIPFVESRYRANKNKRTLAGHSFGGLFTLYALFTETELFNQYISGSPAWSWDKASLLKYIDKFSKINLSHPVKVYAFMGEYEDVPGFEKLAASIRDCKINGLELETQIVKGSGHSGTKPEGYNRGLQQVFQRPSLKVDKKILKQYVGEYEIGPQLNVKLELEGDQLVGIAPGSPKMTLFAESEEDFYIKGAFFNLHFQKDNTGKVTGFQVEQYNAGFSAKKLK
;
A
#
# COMPACT_ATOMS: atom_id res chain seq x y z
N MET A 1 -20.74 -55.98 56.90
CA MET A 1 -20.32 -55.86 55.45
C MET A 1 -21.48 -55.21 54.73
N ASN A 2 -21.12 -54.14 53.95
CA ASN A 2 -21.94 -53.42 52.96
C ASN A 2 -23.11 -52.52 53.45
N ALA A 3 -22.72 -51.30 53.91
CA ALA A 3 -23.67 -50.18 54.01
C ALA A 3 -23.10 -48.84 53.50
N SER A 4 -21.95 -48.82 52.83
CA SER A 4 -21.31 -47.57 52.47
C SER A 4 -21.24 -47.27 50.93
N LYS A 5 -21.88 -48.08 50.08
CA LYS A 5 -21.81 -47.91 48.61
C LYS A 5 -23.07 -47.31 47.96
N ILE A 6 -24.17 -47.09 48.68
CA ILE A 6 -25.44 -46.64 48.09
C ILE A 6 -25.64 -45.11 48.21
N VAL A 7 -24.92 -44.43 49.10
CA VAL A 7 -25.13 -42.99 49.33
C VAL A 7 -24.37 -42.05 48.33
N HIS A 8 -23.37 -42.59 47.65
CA HIS A 8 -22.57 -41.71 46.73
C HIS A 8 -23.15 -41.55 45.35
N THR A 9 -23.99 -42.44 44.85
CA THR A 9 -24.57 -42.34 43.51
C THR A 9 -25.78 -41.40 43.46
N ASP A 10 -26.48 -41.19 44.54
CA ASP A 10 -27.68 -40.34 44.61
C ASP A 10 -27.31 -38.83 44.74
N LEU A 11 -26.15 -38.53 45.33
CA LEU A 11 -25.64 -37.16 45.46
C LEU A 11 -25.07 -36.60 44.15
N LEU A 12 -24.35 -37.42 43.35
CA LEU A 12 -23.83 -37.06 42.04
C LEU A 12 -24.95 -36.86 41.01
N GLY A 13 -26.01 -37.69 41.06
CA GLY A 13 -27.18 -37.51 40.20
C GLY A 13 -27.95 -36.22 40.48
N LYS A 14 -28.10 -35.84 41.75
CA LYS A 14 -28.76 -34.57 42.13
C LYS A 14 -27.94 -33.33 41.79
N ILE A 15 -26.62 -33.40 41.87
CA ILE A 15 -25.70 -32.32 41.43
C ILE A 15 -25.76 -32.15 39.92
N PHE A 16 -25.82 -33.24 39.14
CA PHE A 16 -25.88 -33.17 37.68
C PHE A 16 -27.22 -32.59 37.19
N VAL A 17 -28.35 -32.89 37.86
CA VAL A 17 -29.67 -32.31 37.57
C VAL A 17 -29.73 -30.83 37.94
N LEU A 18 -29.07 -30.40 39.03
CA LEU A 18 -28.98 -28.99 39.41
C LEU A 18 -28.11 -28.17 38.43
N ILE A 19 -27.01 -28.72 37.94
CA ILE A 19 -26.16 -28.05 36.94
C ILE A 19 -26.90 -27.93 35.60
N LEU A 20 -27.60 -28.94 35.13
CA LEU A 20 -28.43 -28.87 33.92
C LEU A 20 -29.60 -27.88 34.08
N SER A 21 -30.21 -27.74 35.25
CA SER A 21 -31.27 -26.77 35.52
C SER A 21 -30.73 -25.32 35.49
N PHE A 22 -29.50 -25.08 35.99
CA PHE A 22 -28.86 -23.77 35.92
C PHE A 22 -28.44 -23.40 34.48
N ILE A 23 -28.03 -24.36 33.64
CA ILE A 23 -27.72 -24.13 32.24
C ILE A 23 -28.99 -23.79 31.43
N PHE A 24 -30.13 -24.43 31.76
CA PHE A 24 -31.40 -24.12 31.09
C PHE A 24 -31.99 -22.75 31.49
N ILE A 25 -31.78 -22.32 32.74
CA ILE A 25 -32.25 -20.99 33.21
C ILE A 25 -31.37 -19.87 32.64
N SER A 26 -30.06 -20.11 32.42
CA SER A 26 -29.18 -19.12 31.79
C SER A 26 -29.43 -18.95 30.29
N ILE A 27 -30.01 -19.93 29.60
CA ILE A 27 -30.37 -19.81 28.17
C ILE A 27 -31.68 -19.02 27.97
N GLN A 28 -32.57 -18.97 28.95
CA GLN A 28 -33.81 -18.17 28.86
C GLN A 28 -33.64 -16.71 29.28
N SER A 29 -32.49 -16.31 29.82
CA SER A 29 -32.20 -14.92 30.21
C SER A 29 -31.44 -14.12 29.14
N PHE A 30 -31.11 -14.71 28.00
CA PHE A 30 -30.81 -13.91 26.80
C PHE A 30 -32.12 -13.34 26.28
N GLY A 31 -32.55 -12.33 27.02
CA GLY A 31 -33.71 -11.53 26.69
C GLY A 31 -33.66 -11.10 25.24
N GLN A 32 -34.85 -11.08 24.67
CA GLN A 32 -35.16 -10.51 23.35
C GLN A 32 -34.13 -9.46 22.96
N ALA A 33 -33.16 -9.84 22.16
CA ALA A 33 -32.41 -8.88 21.40
C ALA A 33 -33.51 -8.08 20.66
N LYS A 34 -33.74 -6.85 21.07
CA LYS A 34 -34.58 -5.94 20.29
C LYS A 34 -34.10 -6.10 18.86
N ASP A 35 -35.01 -6.44 17.99
CA ASP A 35 -34.74 -6.53 16.56
C ASP A 35 -34.18 -5.18 16.12
N ILE A 36 -32.86 -5.10 15.99
CA ILE A 36 -32.15 -3.88 15.58
C ILE A 36 -32.30 -3.67 14.06
N SER A 37 -32.98 -4.60 13.37
CA SER A 37 -33.21 -4.57 11.94
C SER A 37 -34.03 -3.37 11.45
N SER A 38 -34.68 -2.61 12.34
CA SER A 38 -35.48 -1.43 12.00
C SER A 38 -34.73 -0.08 12.22
N VAL A 39 -33.57 -0.08 12.83
CA VAL A 39 -32.76 1.14 12.97
C VAL A 39 -31.89 1.26 11.74
N GLN A 40 -32.29 2.08 10.77
CA GLN A 40 -31.40 2.53 9.69
C GLN A 40 -30.30 3.42 10.31
N SER A 41 -29.30 2.79 10.91
CA SER A 41 -28.11 3.52 11.32
C SER A 41 -27.33 3.90 10.06
N PRO A 42 -26.86 5.16 9.93
CA PRO A 42 -26.00 5.52 8.83
C PRO A 42 -24.77 4.60 8.80
N GLN A 43 -24.45 4.07 7.63
CA GLN A 43 -23.26 3.23 7.47
C GLN A 43 -22.01 4.11 7.54
N PHE A 44 -20.95 3.58 8.13
CA PHE A 44 -19.64 4.23 8.09
C PHE A 44 -19.06 4.10 6.69
N GLU A 45 -18.70 5.22 6.08
CA GLU A 45 -18.07 5.27 4.76
C GLU A 45 -16.68 5.92 4.87
N ILE A 46 -15.77 5.54 3.99
CA ILE A 46 -14.48 6.22 3.87
C ILE A 46 -14.73 7.57 3.20
N ALA A 47 -14.53 8.64 3.93
CA ALA A 47 -14.81 9.99 3.46
C ALA A 47 -14.06 10.31 2.14
N GLY A 48 -14.79 10.81 1.15
CA GLY A 48 -14.23 11.17 -0.16
C GLY A 48 -13.92 10.01 -1.08
N SER A 49 -14.24 8.77 -0.69
CA SER A 49 -14.15 7.63 -1.60
C SER A 49 -15.30 7.63 -2.61
N GLN A 50 -15.05 7.03 -3.78
CA GLN A 50 -16.02 6.88 -4.87
C GLN A 50 -16.12 5.42 -5.28
N VAL A 51 -17.27 5.00 -5.75
CA VAL A 51 -17.52 3.67 -6.29
C VAL A 51 -17.92 3.80 -7.75
N LEU A 52 -17.12 3.25 -8.65
CA LEU A 52 -17.34 3.29 -10.08
C LEU A 52 -17.46 1.87 -10.65
N LYS A 53 -18.24 1.73 -11.70
CA LYS A 53 -18.52 0.46 -12.35
C LYS A 53 -17.92 0.41 -13.74
N ILE A 54 -17.32 -0.73 -14.12
CA ILE A 54 -16.85 -1.02 -15.46
C ILE A 54 -17.41 -2.38 -15.91
N ASN A 55 -18.09 -2.41 -17.04
CA ASN A 55 -18.44 -3.64 -17.73
C ASN A 55 -17.35 -3.95 -18.73
N SER A 56 -16.55 -4.97 -18.47
CA SER A 56 -15.42 -5.32 -19.31
C SER A 56 -15.88 -6.07 -20.57
N SER A 57 -15.49 -5.57 -21.72
CA SER A 57 -15.68 -6.26 -23.00
C SER A 57 -14.67 -7.40 -23.19
N ILE A 58 -13.54 -7.36 -22.50
CA ILE A 58 -12.45 -8.35 -22.59
C ILE A 58 -12.77 -9.60 -21.79
N THR A 59 -13.25 -9.42 -20.54
CA THR A 59 -13.55 -10.55 -19.65
C THR A 59 -15.02 -10.94 -19.66
N GLY A 60 -15.91 -10.07 -20.15
CA GLY A 60 -17.36 -10.23 -20.07
C GLY A 60 -17.90 -10.07 -18.64
N GLN A 61 -17.12 -9.53 -17.70
CA GLN A 61 -17.49 -9.37 -16.31
C GLN A 61 -17.67 -7.90 -15.93
N GLU A 62 -18.45 -7.67 -14.88
CA GLU A 62 -18.56 -6.38 -14.22
C GLU A 62 -17.49 -6.27 -13.12
N TYR A 63 -16.78 -5.15 -13.10
CA TYR A 63 -15.83 -4.78 -12.05
C TYR A 63 -16.26 -3.49 -11.36
N ILE A 64 -15.96 -3.41 -10.10
CA ILE A 64 -16.11 -2.19 -9.28
C ILE A 64 -14.72 -1.61 -9.01
N LEU A 65 -14.60 -0.30 -9.20
CA LEU A 65 -13.44 0.46 -8.79
C LEU A 65 -13.79 1.30 -7.56
N HIS A 66 -13.08 1.06 -6.47
CA HIS A 66 -13.08 1.94 -5.31
C HIS A 66 -11.99 3.00 -5.49
N ILE A 67 -12.35 4.27 -5.49
CA ILE A 67 -11.41 5.37 -5.75
C ILE A 67 -11.26 6.21 -4.49
N GLN A 68 -10.02 6.45 -4.08
CA GLN A 68 -9.68 7.48 -3.10
C GLN A 68 -8.73 8.48 -3.75
N LEU A 69 -9.13 9.74 -3.76
CA LEU A 69 -8.28 10.83 -4.24
C LEU A 69 -7.36 11.32 -3.10
N PRO A 70 -6.14 11.78 -3.43
CA PRO A 70 -5.25 12.31 -2.42
C PRO A 70 -5.76 13.65 -1.89
N GLN A 71 -5.28 14.03 -0.72
CA GLN A 71 -5.45 15.41 -0.23
C GLN A 71 -4.85 16.40 -1.24
N HIS A 72 -5.38 17.62 -1.26
CA HIS A 72 -4.99 18.66 -2.22
C HIS A 72 -5.20 18.28 -3.70
N TYR A 73 -6.07 17.30 -3.97
CA TYR A 73 -6.44 16.96 -5.34
C TYR A 73 -7.06 18.14 -6.10
N SER A 74 -7.56 19.19 -5.44
CA SER A 74 -8.06 20.43 -6.07
C SER A 74 -6.99 21.22 -6.82
N ASP A 75 -5.70 21.05 -6.50
CA ASP A 75 -4.60 21.69 -7.23
C ASP A 75 -4.49 21.12 -8.65
N THR A 76 -4.93 21.90 -9.63
CA THR A 76 -5.02 21.48 -11.04
C THR A 76 -3.68 21.42 -11.75
N SER A 77 -2.60 21.95 -11.15
CA SER A 77 -1.25 21.92 -11.71
C SER A 77 -0.56 20.57 -11.53
N LYS A 78 -1.05 19.73 -10.60
CA LYS A 78 -0.41 18.47 -10.22
C LYS A 78 -1.07 17.26 -10.89
N THR A 79 -0.27 16.27 -11.25
CA THR A 79 -0.69 14.89 -11.54
C THR A 79 -0.20 13.96 -10.45
N PHE A 80 -0.93 12.87 -10.21
CA PHE A 80 -0.71 12.00 -9.06
C PHE A 80 -0.35 10.57 -9.49
N PRO A 81 0.62 9.92 -8.85
CA PRO A 81 0.83 8.48 -9.00
C PRO A 81 -0.46 7.71 -8.70
N VAL A 82 -0.61 6.52 -9.28
CA VAL A 82 -1.80 5.67 -9.08
C VAL A 82 -1.39 4.34 -8.47
N VAL A 83 -2.04 3.95 -7.39
CA VAL A 83 -1.95 2.61 -6.80
C VAL A 83 -3.17 1.80 -7.21
N TYR A 84 -2.98 0.81 -8.07
CA TYR A 84 -3.98 -0.19 -8.41
C TYR A 84 -3.89 -1.32 -7.39
N LEU A 85 -4.93 -1.47 -6.58
CA LEU A 85 -5.02 -2.43 -5.48
C LEU A 85 -5.99 -3.56 -5.86
N LEU A 86 -5.52 -4.78 -5.82
CA LEU A 86 -6.34 -5.97 -6.00
C LEU A 86 -7.09 -6.32 -4.71
N ASP A 87 -8.16 -7.11 -4.82
CA ASP A 87 -8.96 -7.56 -3.68
C ASP A 87 -9.48 -6.39 -2.81
N SER A 88 -9.88 -5.29 -3.44
CA SER A 88 -10.20 -4.05 -2.75
C SER A 88 -11.39 -4.14 -1.79
N GLN A 89 -12.27 -5.13 -1.95
CA GLN A 89 -13.37 -5.40 -1.01
C GLN A 89 -12.87 -5.67 0.42
N TRP A 90 -11.62 -6.08 0.58
CA TRP A 90 -10.99 -6.33 1.88
C TRP A 90 -9.88 -5.33 2.21
N ASP A 91 -9.07 -4.95 1.23
CA ASP A 91 -7.81 -4.26 1.46
C ASP A 91 -7.88 -2.74 1.24
N PHE A 92 -8.96 -2.22 0.62
CA PHE A 92 -9.08 -0.79 0.33
C PHE A 92 -9.07 0.09 1.60
N PRO A 93 -9.81 -0.23 2.68
CA PRO A 93 -9.75 0.56 3.92
C PRO A 93 -8.34 0.60 4.53
N LEU A 94 -7.64 -0.54 4.48
CA LEU A 94 -6.29 -0.64 5.03
C LEU A 94 -5.30 0.23 4.24
N ILE A 95 -5.29 0.13 2.92
CA ILE A 95 -4.37 0.88 2.07
C ILE A 95 -4.64 2.38 2.15
N THR A 96 -5.90 2.80 2.18
CA THR A 96 -6.25 4.22 2.29
C THR A 96 -5.82 4.81 3.63
N ALA A 97 -5.98 4.07 4.74
CA ALA A 97 -5.51 4.49 6.05
C ALA A 97 -3.97 4.59 6.08
N ILE A 98 -3.25 3.55 5.64
CA ILE A 98 -1.79 3.56 5.57
C ILE A 98 -1.29 4.72 4.70
N HIS A 99 -1.91 4.95 3.53
CA HIS A 99 -1.54 6.07 2.66
C HIS A 99 -1.69 7.40 3.38
N GLY A 100 -2.82 7.60 4.09
CA GLY A 100 -3.08 8.83 4.84
C GLY A 100 -1.97 9.14 5.85
N ASP A 101 -1.58 8.14 6.65
CA ASP A 101 -0.54 8.27 7.66
C ASP A 101 0.84 8.51 7.02
N GLN A 102 1.21 7.74 5.98
CA GLN A 102 2.48 7.90 5.29
C GLN A 102 2.60 9.24 4.56
N TYR A 103 1.49 9.75 4.02
CA TYR A 103 1.43 11.07 3.42
C TYR A 103 1.59 12.16 4.47
N TYR A 104 0.89 12.04 5.62
CA TYR A 104 1.00 12.99 6.74
C TYR A 104 2.44 13.08 7.27
N ASP A 105 3.15 11.95 7.36
CA ASP A 105 4.55 11.89 7.79
C ASP A 105 5.55 12.25 6.67
N GLY A 106 5.07 12.56 5.45
CA GLY A 106 5.92 12.96 4.32
C GLY A 106 6.79 11.86 3.74
N PHE A 107 6.49 10.58 4.04
CA PHE A 107 7.25 9.44 3.49
C PHE A 107 6.88 9.12 2.04
N MET A 108 5.67 9.44 1.61
CA MET A 108 5.23 9.23 0.24
C MET A 108 4.40 10.40 -0.28
N PRO A 109 4.30 10.60 -1.61
CA PRO A 109 3.45 11.64 -2.19
C PRO A 109 1.97 11.27 -2.02
N GLY A 110 1.09 12.25 -2.24
CA GLY A 110 -0.32 11.98 -2.46
C GLY A 110 -0.50 11.09 -3.69
N VAL A 111 -1.28 10.01 -3.55
CA VAL A 111 -1.57 9.07 -4.64
C VAL A 111 -3.08 8.92 -4.84
N ILE A 112 -3.49 8.59 -6.06
CA ILE A 112 -4.83 8.09 -6.33
C ILE A 112 -4.84 6.60 -6.02
N VAL A 113 -5.66 6.14 -5.07
CA VAL A 113 -5.86 4.71 -4.82
C VAL A 113 -7.04 4.23 -5.66
N VAL A 114 -6.80 3.20 -6.46
CA VAL A 114 -7.79 2.54 -7.32
C VAL A 114 -7.88 1.09 -6.91
N GLY A 115 -8.83 0.78 -6.06
CA GLY A 115 -9.10 -0.59 -5.65
C GLY A 115 -9.98 -1.31 -6.68
N ILE A 116 -9.57 -2.48 -7.13
CA ILE A 116 -10.31 -3.29 -8.11
C ILE A 116 -10.97 -4.46 -7.39
N THR A 117 -12.27 -4.64 -7.61
CA THR A 117 -13.05 -5.77 -7.13
C THR A 117 -14.12 -6.16 -8.16
N TRP A 118 -14.87 -7.21 -7.89
CA TRP A 118 -15.86 -7.77 -8.78
C TRP A 118 -17.25 -7.21 -8.46
N GLY A 119 -17.99 -6.87 -9.50
CA GLY A 119 -19.37 -6.41 -9.43
C GLY A 119 -20.39 -7.53 -9.70
N GLY A 120 -21.64 -7.11 -9.88
CA GLY A 120 -22.81 -7.97 -10.07
C GLY A 120 -23.62 -8.11 -8.78
N GLU A 121 -24.75 -8.80 -8.90
CA GLU A 121 -25.61 -9.07 -7.75
C GLU A 121 -25.00 -10.19 -6.90
N ASN A 122 -24.64 -9.90 -5.63
CA ASN A 122 -24.03 -10.83 -4.68
C ASN A 122 -22.82 -11.61 -5.23
N PRO A 123 -21.75 -10.95 -5.67
CA PRO A 123 -20.60 -11.61 -6.27
C PRO A 123 -19.90 -12.53 -5.24
N ASN A 124 -19.61 -13.77 -5.67
CA ASN A 124 -18.74 -14.63 -4.89
C ASN A 124 -17.27 -14.21 -5.10
N TYR A 125 -16.74 -13.38 -4.23
CA TYR A 125 -15.39 -12.83 -4.34
C TYR A 125 -14.32 -13.92 -4.40
N ASP A 126 -14.43 -15.00 -3.60
CA ASP A 126 -13.43 -16.07 -3.59
C ASP A 126 -13.34 -16.79 -4.94
N LYS A 127 -14.48 -17.10 -5.56
CA LYS A 127 -14.52 -17.71 -6.90
C LYS A 127 -13.99 -16.74 -7.97
N ARG A 128 -14.42 -15.48 -7.92
CA ARG A 128 -14.03 -14.47 -8.92
C ARG A 128 -12.53 -14.20 -8.88
N ARG A 129 -11.96 -13.97 -7.67
CA ARG A 129 -10.53 -13.76 -7.51
C ARG A 129 -9.69 -14.98 -7.88
N ALA A 130 -10.14 -16.18 -7.51
CA ALA A 130 -9.46 -17.40 -7.89
C ALA A 130 -9.40 -17.57 -9.42
N PHE A 131 -10.45 -17.22 -10.13
CA PHE A 131 -10.49 -17.26 -11.58
C PHE A 131 -9.57 -16.21 -12.21
N ASP A 132 -9.72 -14.94 -11.84
CA ASP A 132 -9.04 -13.82 -12.50
C ASP A 132 -7.57 -13.64 -12.08
N LEU A 133 -7.18 -14.07 -10.87
CA LEU A 133 -5.84 -13.81 -10.36
C LEU A 133 -4.84 -14.96 -10.55
N THR A 134 -5.27 -16.10 -11.09
CA THR A 134 -4.38 -17.25 -11.31
C THR A 134 -3.94 -17.37 -12.77
N PRO A 135 -2.63 -17.55 -13.02
CA PRO A 135 -2.08 -17.60 -14.39
C PRO A 135 -2.35 -18.94 -15.11
N THR A 136 -2.70 -19.98 -14.36
CA THR A 136 -2.98 -21.33 -14.90
C THR A 136 -4.23 -21.92 -14.27
N ASN A 137 -4.89 -22.84 -14.96
CA ASN A 137 -6.16 -23.39 -14.52
C ASN A 137 -6.04 -24.61 -13.59
N ASN A 138 -4.83 -25.10 -13.35
CA ASN A 138 -4.58 -26.26 -12.50
C ASN A 138 -5.55 -27.46 -12.77
N GLY A 139 -5.86 -27.72 -14.05
CA GLY A 139 -6.82 -28.74 -14.46
C GLY A 139 -8.30 -28.39 -14.25
N GLN A 140 -8.63 -27.16 -13.80
CA GLN A 140 -9.98 -26.70 -13.51
C GLN A 140 -10.28 -25.34 -14.21
N PRO A 141 -10.42 -25.33 -15.55
CA PRO A 141 -10.51 -24.09 -16.34
C PRO A 141 -11.73 -23.22 -16.04
N ALA A 142 -12.80 -23.78 -15.47
CA ALA A 142 -13.98 -23.01 -15.06
C ALA A 142 -13.78 -22.23 -13.74
N GLN A 143 -12.69 -22.52 -12.99
CA GLN A 143 -12.43 -21.95 -11.67
C GLN A 143 -11.17 -21.09 -11.62
N PHE A 144 -10.23 -21.29 -12.56
CA PHE A 144 -8.88 -20.70 -12.50
C PHE A 144 -8.35 -20.40 -13.91
N GLY A 145 -7.29 -19.57 -14.00
CA GLY A 145 -6.49 -19.46 -15.21
C GLY A 145 -6.87 -18.29 -16.14
N ASN A 146 -7.54 -17.24 -15.64
CA ASN A 146 -7.97 -16.10 -16.45
C ASN A 146 -7.03 -14.87 -16.31
N ALA A 147 -5.88 -15.00 -15.66
CA ALA A 147 -5.00 -13.87 -15.36
C ALA A 147 -4.58 -13.05 -16.60
N GLU A 148 -4.37 -13.70 -17.74
CA GLU A 148 -4.03 -13.01 -18.99
C GLU A 148 -5.15 -12.06 -19.44
N LYS A 149 -6.42 -12.52 -19.42
CA LYS A 149 -7.56 -11.66 -19.80
C LYS A 149 -7.78 -10.57 -18.75
N PHE A 150 -7.63 -10.89 -17.48
CA PHE A 150 -7.76 -9.88 -16.42
C PHE A 150 -6.66 -8.82 -16.49
N LEU A 151 -5.40 -9.20 -16.77
CA LEU A 151 -4.33 -8.24 -17.03
C LEU A 151 -4.61 -7.39 -18.28
N SER A 152 -5.16 -7.99 -19.32
CA SER A 152 -5.60 -7.27 -20.53
C SER A 152 -6.73 -6.28 -20.23
N PHE A 153 -7.70 -6.63 -19.38
CA PHE A 153 -8.72 -5.71 -18.87
C PHE A 153 -8.07 -4.53 -18.11
N ILE A 154 -7.17 -4.80 -17.19
CA ILE A 154 -6.48 -3.73 -16.46
C ILE A 154 -5.76 -2.80 -17.43
N LYS A 155 -4.97 -3.34 -18.37
CA LYS A 155 -4.19 -2.58 -19.34
C LYS A 155 -5.03 -1.76 -20.30
N LYS A 156 -6.09 -2.34 -20.85
CA LYS A 156 -6.82 -1.77 -21.98
C LYS A 156 -8.12 -1.07 -21.60
N GLU A 157 -8.68 -1.38 -20.44
CA GLU A 157 -9.97 -0.82 -20.01
C GLU A 157 -9.83 -0.05 -18.68
N ALA A 158 -9.34 -0.66 -17.60
CA ALA A 158 -9.32 -0.02 -16.28
C ALA A 158 -8.34 1.17 -16.21
N ILE A 159 -7.10 1.02 -16.67
CA ILE A 159 -6.11 2.11 -16.69
C ILE A 159 -6.58 3.29 -17.55
N PRO A 160 -6.99 3.11 -18.82
CA PRO A 160 -7.52 4.22 -19.62
C PRO A 160 -8.75 4.87 -19.03
N PHE A 161 -9.64 4.09 -18.39
CA PHE A 161 -10.82 4.61 -17.72
C PHE A 161 -10.46 5.56 -16.57
N VAL A 162 -9.47 5.21 -15.74
CA VAL A 162 -8.97 6.04 -14.65
C VAL A 162 -8.26 7.28 -15.20
N GLU A 163 -7.36 7.11 -16.15
CA GLU A 163 -6.56 8.20 -16.72
C GLU A 163 -7.38 9.23 -17.52
N SER A 164 -8.55 8.85 -18.02
CA SER A 164 -9.48 9.78 -18.68
C SER A 164 -10.31 10.62 -17.71
N ARG A 165 -10.42 10.22 -16.44
CA ARG A 165 -11.29 10.85 -15.42
C ARG A 165 -10.51 11.58 -14.35
N TYR A 166 -9.29 11.17 -14.10
CA TYR A 166 -8.47 11.68 -13.00
C TYR A 166 -7.13 12.19 -13.51
N ARG A 167 -6.53 13.10 -12.77
CA ARG A 167 -5.17 13.60 -13.05
C ARG A 167 -4.11 12.57 -12.65
N ALA A 168 -4.21 11.40 -13.23
CA ALA A 168 -3.30 10.30 -13.07
C ALA A 168 -1.96 10.57 -13.79
N ASN A 169 -0.85 10.32 -13.11
CA ASN A 169 0.45 10.33 -13.75
C ASN A 169 0.66 9.00 -14.48
N LYS A 170 0.59 9.05 -15.81
CA LYS A 170 0.68 7.87 -16.69
C LYS A 170 2.01 7.12 -16.59
N ASN A 171 3.04 7.76 -16.04
CA ASN A 171 4.38 7.19 -15.87
C ASN A 171 4.66 6.73 -14.43
N LYS A 172 3.67 6.78 -13.53
CA LYS A 172 3.84 6.38 -12.13
C LYS A 172 2.64 5.53 -11.68
N ARG A 173 2.69 4.24 -12.02
CA ARG A 173 1.66 3.24 -11.68
C ARG A 173 2.24 2.18 -10.77
N THR A 174 1.53 1.86 -9.71
CA THR A 174 1.83 0.77 -8.77
C THR A 174 0.75 -0.30 -8.87
N LEU A 175 1.13 -1.58 -8.90
CA LEU A 175 0.21 -2.70 -8.70
C LEU A 175 0.48 -3.34 -7.34
N ALA A 176 -0.57 -3.51 -6.54
CA ALA A 176 -0.47 -4.10 -5.20
C ALA A 176 -1.50 -5.22 -5.02
N GLY A 177 -1.09 -6.31 -4.41
CA GLY A 177 -1.98 -7.43 -4.10
C GLY A 177 -1.38 -8.42 -3.11
N HIS A 178 -2.25 -9.21 -2.48
CA HIS A 178 -1.89 -10.19 -1.47
C HIS A 178 -2.42 -11.60 -1.84
N SER A 179 -1.71 -12.65 -1.48
CA SER A 179 -2.10 -14.05 -1.73
C SER A 179 -2.20 -14.33 -3.24
N PHE A 180 -3.36 -14.68 -3.80
CA PHE A 180 -3.59 -14.73 -5.25
C PHE A 180 -3.38 -13.35 -5.89
N GLY A 181 -3.71 -12.25 -5.21
CA GLY A 181 -3.36 -10.90 -5.66
C GLY A 181 -1.85 -10.68 -5.74
N GLY A 182 -1.08 -11.22 -4.78
CA GLY A 182 0.40 -11.23 -4.81
C GLY A 182 0.95 -12.08 -5.95
N LEU A 183 0.38 -13.26 -6.19
CA LEU A 183 0.69 -14.10 -7.34
C LEU A 183 0.47 -13.37 -8.66
N PHE A 184 -0.70 -12.72 -8.81
CA PHE A 184 -1.03 -11.94 -10.01
C PHE A 184 -0.11 -10.74 -10.17
N THR A 185 0.27 -10.07 -9.08
CA THR A 185 1.23 -8.95 -9.11
C THR A 185 2.57 -9.38 -9.71
N LEU A 186 3.10 -10.54 -9.31
CA LEU A 186 4.32 -11.10 -9.89
C LEU A 186 4.11 -11.62 -11.32
N TYR A 187 2.93 -12.17 -11.62
CA TYR A 187 2.58 -12.55 -12.99
C TYR A 187 2.60 -11.33 -13.92
N ALA A 188 2.01 -10.22 -13.51
CA ALA A 188 2.04 -8.96 -14.26
C ALA A 188 3.47 -8.43 -14.43
N LEU A 189 4.29 -8.50 -13.39
CA LEU A 189 5.72 -8.17 -13.46
C LEU A 189 6.44 -8.99 -14.53
N PHE A 190 6.19 -10.30 -14.60
CA PHE A 190 6.92 -11.19 -15.52
C PHE A 190 6.41 -11.13 -16.96
N THR A 191 5.17 -10.71 -17.20
CA THR A 191 4.55 -10.75 -18.53
C THR A 191 4.36 -9.37 -19.17
N GLU A 192 4.13 -8.35 -18.37
CA GLU A 192 3.89 -6.96 -18.79
C GLU A 192 4.66 -5.99 -17.87
N THR A 193 5.96 -6.22 -17.74
CA THR A 193 6.85 -5.57 -16.77
C THR A 193 6.78 -4.05 -16.78
N GLU A 194 6.60 -3.44 -17.95
CA GLU A 194 6.59 -1.99 -18.13
C GLU A 194 5.19 -1.36 -17.99
N LEU A 195 4.16 -2.17 -17.71
CA LEU A 195 2.81 -1.64 -17.46
C LEU A 195 2.74 -0.85 -16.15
N PHE A 196 3.55 -1.25 -15.17
CA PHE A 196 3.69 -0.58 -13.89
C PHE A 196 5.17 -0.30 -13.60
N ASN A 197 5.44 0.81 -12.89
CA ASN A 197 6.80 1.13 -12.42
C ASN A 197 7.11 0.49 -11.07
N GLN A 198 6.06 0.09 -10.35
CA GLN A 198 6.15 -0.34 -8.97
C GLN A 198 5.19 -1.51 -8.72
N TYR A 199 5.66 -2.49 -7.96
CA TYR A 199 4.92 -3.70 -7.63
C TYR A 199 5.03 -3.99 -6.14
N ILE A 200 3.91 -4.26 -5.46
CA ILE A 200 3.87 -4.67 -4.05
C ILE A 200 3.16 -6.02 -3.98
N SER A 201 3.92 -7.08 -3.70
CA SER A 201 3.43 -8.46 -3.67
C SER A 201 3.48 -9.02 -2.25
N GLY A 202 2.32 -9.15 -1.61
CA GLY A 202 2.20 -9.70 -0.27
C GLY A 202 1.87 -11.20 -0.27
N SER A 203 2.61 -11.96 0.53
CA SER A 203 2.40 -13.41 0.72
C SER A 203 1.94 -14.12 -0.56
N PRO A 204 2.68 -13.96 -1.70
CA PRO A 204 2.24 -14.46 -2.97
C PRO A 204 2.00 -15.97 -2.91
N ALA A 205 0.91 -16.44 -3.50
CA ALA A 205 0.62 -17.87 -3.65
C ALA A 205 1.57 -18.50 -4.68
N TRP A 206 2.88 -18.35 -4.48
CA TRP A 206 3.96 -18.68 -5.43
C TRP A 206 4.00 -20.14 -5.83
N SER A 207 3.60 -21.04 -4.93
CA SER A 207 3.57 -22.48 -5.16
C SER A 207 2.35 -22.94 -5.99
N TRP A 208 1.45 -22.01 -6.36
CA TRP A 208 0.27 -22.31 -7.17
C TRP A 208 0.61 -23.14 -8.40
N ASP A 209 -0.17 -24.21 -8.63
CA ASP A 209 -0.05 -25.11 -9.76
C ASP A 209 1.41 -25.52 -10.01
N LYS A 210 2.03 -26.15 -9.02
CA LYS A 210 3.44 -26.60 -9.04
C LYS A 210 4.43 -25.46 -9.37
N ALA A 211 4.20 -24.29 -8.76
CA ALA A 211 5.00 -23.09 -8.99
C ALA A 211 5.03 -22.67 -10.48
N SER A 212 3.85 -22.71 -11.12
CA SER A 212 3.69 -22.37 -12.54
C SER A 212 4.20 -20.98 -12.92
N LEU A 213 4.26 -20.06 -11.93
CA LEU A 213 4.81 -18.70 -12.08
C LEU A 213 6.27 -18.73 -12.58
N LEU A 214 7.06 -19.71 -12.17
CA LEU A 214 8.48 -19.83 -12.58
C LEU A 214 8.67 -20.04 -14.08
N LYS A 215 7.64 -20.53 -14.81
CA LYS A 215 7.68 -20.67 -16.27
C LYS A 215 7.85 -19.33 -17.02
N TYR A 216 7.50 -18.23 -16.38
CA TYR A 216 7.60 -16.89 -16.97
C TYR A 216 8.98 -16.25 -16.75
N ILE A 217 9.79 -16.77 -15.83
CA ILE A 217 11.11 -16.21 -15.46
C ILE A 217 12.09 -16.23 -16.63
N ASP A 218 12.11 -17.28 -17.44
CA ASP A 218 13.01 -17.37 -18.59
C ASP A 218 12.79 -16.27 -19.62
N LYS A 219 11.54 -15.89 -19.86
CA LYS A 219 11.20 -14.76 -20.73
C LYS A 219 11.51 -13.43 -20.05
N PHE A 220 11.17 -13.31 -18.78
CA PHE A 220 11.42 -12.15 -17.95
C PHE A 220 12.92 -11.81 -17.86
N SER A 221 13.81 -12.82 -17.71
CA SER A 221 15.25 -12.63 -17.61
C SER A 221 15.90 -11.98 -18.85
N LYS A 222 15.19 -11.95 -19.98
CA LYS A 222 15.69 -11.44 -21.27
C LYS A 222 15.20 -10.03 -21.61
N ILE A 223 14.41 -9.42 -20.74
CA ILE A 223 13.86 -8.09 -21.01
C ILE A 223 14.91 -7.00 -20.75
N ASN A 224 14.78 -5.90 -21.49
CA ASN A 224 15.47 -4.65 -21.22
C ASN A 224 14.42 -3.62 -20.80
N LEU A 225 14.57 -3.07 -19.62
CA LEU A 225 13.63 -2.07 -19.10
C LEU A 225 13.86 -0.71 -19.77
N SER A 226 12.79 -0.04 -20.16
CA SER A 226 12.83 1.35 -20.65
C SER A 226 12.85 2.37 -19.50
N HIS A 227 12.49 1.94 -18.29
CA HIS A 227 12.50 2.75 -17.07
C HIS A 227 12.77 1.87 -15.83
N PRO A 228 13.23 2.44 -14.71
CA PRO A 228 13.40 1.70 -13.47
C PRO A 228 12.07 1.10 -12.96
N VAL A 229 12.15 -0.14 -12.46
CA VAL A 229 11.02 -0.86 -11.86
C VAL A 229 11.38 -1.26 -10.43
N LYS A 230 10.54 -0.89 -9.47
CA LYS A 230 10.69 -1.26 -8.07
C LYS A 230 9.70 -2.36 -7.69
N VAL A 231 10.21 -3.37 -7.02
CA VAL A 231 9.41 -4.49 -6.51
C VAL A 231 9.63 -4.63 -5.02
N TYR A 232 8.56 -4.62 -4.27
CA TYR A 232 8.60 -4.96 -2.86
C TYR A 232 7.75 -6.21 -2.65
N ALA A 233 8.35 -7.27 -2.10
CA ALA A 233 7.65 -8.49 -1.79
C ALA A 233 7.79 -8.85 -0.31
N PHE A 234 6.72 -9.31 0.32
CA PHE A 234 6.73 -9.66 1.73
C PHE A 234 5.97 -10.96 2.01
N MET A 235 6.33 -11.62 3.10
CA MET A 235 5.70 -12.86 3.55
C MET A 235 5.73 -12.96 5.07
N GLY A 236 4.78 -13.67 5.66
CA GLY A 236 4.74 -13.92 7.10
C GLY A 236 5.76 -14.97 7.55
N GLU A 237 6.28 -14.80 8.77
CA GLU A 237 7.24 -15.74 9.36
C GLU A 237 6.69 -17.16 9.47
N TYR A 238 5.36 -17.32 9.65
CA TYR A 238 4.70 -18.62 9.79
C TYR A 238 4.16 -19.19 8.47
N GLU A 239 4.67 -18.70 7.34
CA GLU A 239 4.35 -19.21 6.00
C GLU A 239 5.54 -19.99 5.40
N ASP A 240 5.50 -20.30 4.10
CA ASP A 240 6.60 -20.96 3.40
C ASP A 240 7.73 -19.97 3.06
N VAL A 241 8.45 -19.53 4.07
CA VAL A 241 9.59 -18.59 3.93
C VAL A 241 10.68 -19.15 3.03
N PRO A 242 11.13 -20.43 3.15
CA PRO A 242 12.17 -20.96 2.26
C PRO A 242 11.78 -20.94 0.78
N GLY A 243 10.52 -21.23 0.47
CA GLY A 243 10.02 -21.16 -0.90
C GLY A 243 9.94 -19.73 -1.42
N PHE A 244 9.53 -18.79 -0.61
CA PHE A 244 9.51 -17.37 -0.94
C PHE A 244 10.92 -16.81 -1.20
N GLU A 245 11.90 -17.15 -0.36
CA GLU A 245 13.30 -16.75 -0.54
C GLU A 245 13.89 -17.32 -1.84
N LYS A 246 13.55 -18.58 -2.18
CA LYS A 246 13.93 -19.17 -3.45
C LYS A 246 13.33 -18.45 -4.65
N LEU A 247 12.05 -18.06 -4.59
CA LEU A 247 11.42 -17.25 -5.62
C LEU A 247 12.13 -15.90 -5.76
N ALA A 248 12.40 -15.21 -4.65
CA ALA A 248 13.10 -13.94 -4.64
C ALA A 248 14.52 -14.05 -5.22
N ALA A 249 15.24 -15.12 -4.88
CA ALA A 249 16.55 -15.41 -5.47
C ALA A 249 16.45 -15.59 -6.99
N SER A 250 15.47 -16.35 -7.47
CA SER A 250 15.25 -16.55 -8.91
C SER A 250 15.00 -15.25 -9.67
N ILE A 251 14.32 -14.28 -9.06
CA ILE A 251 14.11 -12.94 -9.66
C ILE A 251 15.43 -12.14 -9.67
N ARG A 252 16.20 -12.17 -8.58
CA ARG A 252 17.50 -11.48 -8.50
C ARG A 252 18.52 -12.04 -9.49
N ASP A 253 18.50 -13.35 -9.72
CA ASP A 253 19.39 -14.05 -10.65
C ASP A 253 19.15 -13.66 -12.11
N CYS A 254 18.00 -13.07 -12.44
CA CYS A 254 17.74 -12.48 -13.76
C CYS A 254 18.66 -11.29 -14.06
N LYS A 255 19.21 -10.62 -13.06
CA LYS A 255 20.15 -9.47 -13.18
C LYS A 255 19.68 -8.39 -14.15
N ILE A 256 18.39 -8.09 -14.14
CA ILE A 256 17.79 -7.07 -15.03
C ILE A 256 18.23 -5.68 -14.55
N ASN A 257 18.91 -4.95 -15.43
CA ASN A 257 19.31 -3.58 -15.10
C ASN A 257 18.11 -2.66 -14.92
N GLY A 258 18.07 -1.92 -13.81
CA GLY A 258 16.94 -1.05 -13.44
C GLY A 258 15.80 -1.74 -12.71
N LEU A 259 15.90 -3.05 -12.42
CA LEU A 259 14.97 -3.76 -11.53
C LEU A 259 15.54 -3.76 -10.10
N GLU A 260 14.79 -3.20 -9.18
CA GLU A 260 15.10 -3.21 -7.74
C GLU A 260 14.09 -4.12 -7.02
N LEU A 261 14.58 -5.22 -6.42
CA LEU A 261 13.75 -6.12 -5.59
C LEU A 261 14.17 -6.03 -4.13
N GLU A 262 13.26 -5.59 -3.28
CA GLU A 262 13.37 -5.68 -1.84
C GLU A 262 12.37 -6.71 -1.29
N THR A 263 12.77 -7.44 -0.25
CA THR A 263 11.94 -8.48 0.37
C THR A 263 11.94 -8.33 1.88
N GLN A 264 10.79 -8.63 2.50
CA GLN A 264 10.65 -8.64 3.95
C GLN A 264 9.97 -9.92 4.45
N ILE A 265 10.49 -10.48 5.55
CA ILE A 265 9.74 -11.45 6.36
C ILE A 265 9.15 -10.71 7.54
N VAL A 266 7.82 -10.69 7.62
CA VAL A 266 7.08 -10.03 8.69
C VAL A 266 7.05 -10.95 9.91
N LYS A 267 7.77 -10.54 10.94
CA LYS A 267 7.94 -11.32 12.18
C LYS A 267 6.63 -11.49 12.95
N GLY A 268 6.44 -12.65 13.55
CA GLY A 268 5.25 -12.97 14.34
C GLY A 268 3.95 -13.03 13.56
N SER A 269 3.99 -13.04 12.23
CA SER A 269 2.81 -12.97 11.36
C SER A 269 2.61 -14.22 10.54
N GLY A 270 1.34 -14.64 10.43
CA GLY A 270 0.86 -15.58 9.42
C GLY A 270 0.30 -14.87 8.20
N HIS A 271 -0.40 -15.61 7.34
CA HIS A 271 -0.81 -15.18 6.00
C HIS A 271 -1.51 -13.82 5.93
N SER A 272 -2.59 -13.62 6.68
CA SER A 272 -3.36 -12.36 6.61
C SER A 272 -2.81 -11.26 7.52
N GLY A 273 -2.13 -11.62 8.60
CA GLY A 273 -1.57 -10.68 9.58
C GLY A 273 -0.38 -9.88 9.03
N THR A 274 0.19 -10.28 7.89
CA THR A 274 1.29 -9.57 7.23
C THR A 274 0.88 -8.25 6.60
N LYS A 275 -0.40 -8.09 6.22
CA LYS A 275 -0.87 -6.98 5.40
C LYS A 275 -0.57 -5.60 5.97
N PRO A 276 -0.84 -5.28 7.26
CA PRO A 276 -0.62 -3.94 7.78
C PRO A 276 0.84 -3.52 7.68
N GLU A 277 1.76 -4.33 8.16
CA GLU A 277 3.20 -4.01 8.12
C GLU A 277 3.75 -4.11 6.70
N GLY A 278 3.42 -5.18 5.97
CA GLY A 278 3.92 -5.40 4.62
C GLY A 278 3.50 -4.33 3.64
N TYR A 279 2.23 -3.92 3.63
CA TYR A 279 1.77 -2.81 2.79
C TYR A 279 2.35 -1.47 3.22
N ASN A 280 2.46 -1.23 4.54
CA ASN A 280 3.04 0.00 5.05
C ASN A 280 4.50 0.16 4.58
N ARG A 281 5.33 -0.86 4.76
CA ARG A 281 6.72 -0.85 4.29
C ARG A 281 6.83 -0.87 2.76
N GLY A 282 5.95 -1.63 2.10
CA GLY A 282 5.90 -1.67 0.64
C GLY A 282 5.63 -0.31 0.02
N LEU A 283 4.66 0.43 0.52
CA LEU A 283 4.37 1.79 0.05
C LEU A 283 5.55 2.73 0.34
N GLN A 284 6.13 2.71 1.54
CA GLN A 284 7.32 3.51 1.85
C GLN A 284 8.47 3.22 0.88
N GLN A 285 8.72 1.95 0.57
CA GLN A 285 9.84 1.54 -0.27
C GLN A 285 9.63 1.92 -1.74
N VAL A 286 8.47 1.62 -2.31
CA VAL A 286 8.23 1.91 -3.73
C VAL A 286 8.08 3.41 -3.99
N PHE A 287 7.55 4.17 -3.04
CA PHE A 287 7.44 5.63 -3.11
C PHE A 287 8.58 6.37 -2.40
N GLN A 288 9.64 5.66 -2.01
CA GLN A 288 10.78 6.29 -1.37
C GLN A 288 11.26 7.50 -2.17
N ARG A 289 11.28 8.65 -1.48
CA ARG A 289 11.74 9.90 -2.05
C ARG A 289 13.24 9.86 -2.32
N PRO A 290 13.71 10.42 -3.42
CA PRO A 290 15.15 10.46 -3.71
C PRO A 290 15.90 11.24 -2.61
N SER A 291 17.15 10.86 -2.41
CA SER A 291 18.09 11.59 -1.56
C SER A 291 19.35 11.81 -2.39
N LEU A 292 19.31 12.84 -3.23
CA LEU A 292 20.36 13.14 -4.18
C LEU A 292 21.59 13.72 -3.49
N LYS A 293 22.75 13.44 -4.03
CA LYS A 293 23.99 14.10 -3.65
C LYS A 293 24.08 15.42 -4.42
N VAL A 294 23.92 16.54 -3.74
CA VAL A 294 24.09 17.89 -4.31
C VAL A 294 25.51 18.36 -4.07
N ASP A 295 26.10 19.06 -5.08
CA ASP A 295 27.46 19.61 -4.96
C ASP A 295 27.55 20.54 -3.75
N LYS A 296 28.59 20.36 -2.96
CA LYS A 296 28.87 21.16 -1.76
C LYS A 296 28.94 22.67 -2.02
N LYS A 297 29.33 23.09 -3.24
CA LYS A 297 29.32 24.50 -3.63
C LYS A 297 27.91 25.05 -3.73
N ILE A 298 26.95 24.24 -4.18
CA ILE A 298 25.53 24.61 -4.23
C ILE A 298 24.97 24.65 -2.83
N LEU A 299 25.22 23.61 -2.01
CA LEU A 299 24.73 23.56 -0.63
C LEU A 299 25.22 24.76 0.20
N LYS A 300 26.48 25.22 0.01
CA LYS A 300 27.00 26.40 0.67
C LYS A 300 26.23 27.68 0.38
N GLN A 301 25.55 27.78 -0.78
CA GLN A 301 24.73 28.95 -1.11
C GLN A 301 23.48 29.03 -0.23
N TYR A 302 23.02 27.90 0.31
CA TYR A 302 21.83 27.79 1.16
C TYR A 302 22.16 28.01 2.64
N VAL A 303 23.41 27.96 3.05
CA VAL A 303 23.81 28.23 4.42
C VAL A 303 23.51 29.68 4.78
N GLY A 304 22.99 29.94 6.00
CA GLY A 304 22.69 31.25 6.50
C GLY A 304 21.51 31.29 7.44
N GLU A 305 21.11 32.50 7.82
CA GLU A 305 19.93 32.76 8.65
C GLU A 305 18.75 33.19 7.79
N TYR A 306 17.58 32.68 8.15
CA TYR A 306 16.33 32.91 7.43
C TYR A 306 15.24 33.33 8.41
N GLU A 307 14.55 34.39 8.08
CA GLU A 307 13.41 34.91 8.83
C GLU A 307 12.12 34.23 8.33
N ILE A 308 11.42 33.57 9.25
CA ILE A 308 10.09 32.98 9.04
C ILE A 308 9.07 33.82 9.83
N GLY A 309 8.60 34.92 9.24
CA GLY A 309 7.72 35.84 9.94
C GLY A 309 8.44 36.60 11.08
N PRO A 310 7.70 37.43 11.83
CA PRO A 310 8.31 38.47 12.68
C PRO A 310 9.04 37.97 13.95
N GLN A 311 8.96 36.69 14.29
CA GLN A 311 9.48 36.17 15.57
C GLN A 311 10.28 34.87 15.48
N LEU A 312 10.47 34.31 14.30
CA LEU A 312 11.14 33.02 14.13
C LEU A 312 12.26 33.12 13.10
N ASN A 313 13.49 32.95 13.53
CA ASN A 313 14.63 32.77 12.65
C ASN A 313 15.08 31.30 12.67
N VAL A 314 15.36 30.77 11.49
CA VAL A 314 15.91 29.44 11.32
C VAL A 314 17.29 29.58 10.73
N LYS A 315 18.25 28.80 11.23
CA LYS A 315 19.60 28.75 10.69
C LYS A 315 19.76 27.49 9.86
N LEU A 316 20.29 27.61 8.65
CA LEU A 316 20.73 26.48 7.85
C LEU A 316 22.25 26.38 7.91
N GLU A 317 22.74 25.22 8.27
CA GLU A 317 24.18 24.91 8.35
C GLU A 317 24.50 23.70 7.48
N LEU A 318 25.78 23.55 7.16
CA LEU A 318 26.31 22.40 6.46
C LEU A 318 27.02 21.48 7.46
N GLU A 319 26.50 20.26 7.67
CA GLU A 319 27.16 19.21 8.43
C GLU A 319 27.63 18.10 7.47
N GLY A 320 28.94 17.98 7.27
CA GLY A 320 29.51 17.10 6.23
C GLY A 320 29.09 17.55 4.82
N ASP A 321 28.26 16.74 4.16
CA ASP A 321 27.72 16.98 2.83
C ASP A 321 26.20 17.14 2.83
N GLN A 322 25.59 17.48 3.99
CA GLN A 322 24.15 17.65 4.15
C GLN A 322 23.80 19.00 4.76
N LEU A 323 22.70 19.59 4.33
CA LEU A 323 22.11 20.75 4.98
C LEU A 323 21.35 20.30 6.22
N VAL A 324 21.47 21.08 7.28
CA VAL A 324 20.78 20.91 8.56
C VAL A 324 20.07 22.19 8.93
N GLY A 325 18.79 22.10 9.23
CA GLY A 325 17.96 23.20 9.74
C GLY A 325 17.96 23.21 11.28
N ILE A 326 18.14 24.40 11.85
CA ILE A 326 18.13 24.64 13.29
C ILE A 326 17.12 25.74 13.59
N ALA A 327 16.05 25.37 14.29
CA ALA A 327 15.07 26.31 14.81
C ALA A 327 15.23 26.41 16.34
N PRO A 328 14.98 27.58 16.95
CA PRO A 328 15.03 27.74 18.40
C PRO A 328 14.13 26.75 19.14
N GLY A 329 14.70 26.02 20.09
CA GLY A 329 13.96 25.04 20.90
C GLY A 329 13.59 23.74 20.20
N SER A 330 14.05 23.51 18.97
CA SER A 330 13.79 22.29 18.20
C SER A 330 15.07 21.47 18.00
N PRO A 331 14.95 20.14 17.83
CA PRO A 331 16.06 19.33 17.39
C PRO A 331 16.57 19.76 16.01
N LYS A 332 17.83 19.49 15.71
CA LYS A 332 18.37 19.66 14.36
C LYS A 332 17.61 18.76 13.37
N MET A 333 17.30 19.30 12.21
CA MET A 333 16.55 18.62 11.14
C MET A 333 17.45 18.48 9.90
N THR A 334 17.72 17.24 9.49
CA THR A 334 18.47 16.98 8.27
C THR A 334 17.57 17.18 7.05
N LEU A 335 18.05 17.94 6.08
CA LEU A 335 17.38 18.21 4.81
C LEU A 335 17.90 17.25 3.75
N PHE A 336 16.99 16.51 3.09
CA PHE A 336 17.29 15.55 2.03
C PHE A 336 16.93 16.17 0.69
N ALA A 337 17.85 16.12 -0.29
CA ALA A 337 17.65 16.75 -1.59
C ALA A 337 16.85 15.85 -2.54
N GLU A 338 15.83 16.40 -3.19
CA GLU A 338 15.14 15.81 -4.35
C GLU A 338 15.63 16.40 -5.67
N SER A 339 16.10 17.64 -5.62
CA SER A 339 16.78 18.34 -6.70
C SER A 339 17.87 19.24 -6.10
N GLU A 340 18.49 20.09 -6.93
CA GLU A 340 19.40 21.11 -6.42
C GLU A 340 18.69 22.16 -5.57
N GLU A 341 17.39 22.42 -5.78
CA GLU A 341 16.62 23.46 -5.13
C GLU A 341 15.51 22.94 -4.22
N ASP A 342 15.11 21.66 -4.39
CA ASP A 342 14.02 21.05 -3.63
C ASP A 342 14.57 20.09 -2.56
N PHE A 343 14.13 20.30 -1.32
CA PHE A 343 14.55 19.51 -0.17
C PHE A 343 13.34 19.10 0.67
N TYR A 344 13.50 18.04 1.46
CA TYR A 344 12.48 17.57 2.39
C TYR A 344 13.09 17.09 3.70
N ILE A 345 12.25 16.92 4.72
CA ILE A 345 12.61 16.33 6.01
C ILE A 345 11.93 14.95 6.10
N LYS A 346 12.67 13.91 6.50
CA LYS A 346 12.09 12.59 6.75
C LYS A 346 11.29 12.58 8.04
N GLY A 347 10.11 11.94 8.02
CA GLY A 347 9.23 11.82 9.17
C GLY A 347 8.41 13.07 9.47
N ALA A 348 8.33 14.00 8.53
CA ALA A 348 7.45 15.15 8.58
C ALA A 348 7.08 15.60 7.17
N PHE A 349 5.82 16.00 6.97
CA PHE A 349 5.43 16.65 5.72
C PHE A 349 5.98 18.08 5.69
N PHE A 350 7.22 18.20 5.22
CA PHE A 350 7.97 19.44 5.18
C PHE A 350 8.83 19.49 3.92
N ASN A 351 8.36 20.22 2.93
CA ASN A 351 9.03 20.40 1.65
C ASN A 351 9.55 21.82 1.55
N LEU A 352 10.83 22.00 1.19
CA LEU A 352 11.45 23.29 0.98
C LEU A 352 11.80 23.45 -0.49
N HIS A 353 11.48 24.60 -1.03
CA HIS A 353 11.95 25.03 -2.36
C HIS A 353 12.75 26.32 -2.22
N PHE A 354 14.06 26.29 -2.53
CA PHE A 354 14.92 27.46 -2.47
C PHE A 354 14.64 28.41 -3.65
N GLN A 355 14.58 29.69 -3.32
CA GLN A 355 14.34 30.76 -4.29
C GLN A 355 15.61 31.54 -4.57
N LYS A 356 15.82 31.87 -5.83
CA LYS A 356 16.94 32.68 -6.31
C LYS A 356 16.45 33.91 -7.09
N ASP A 357 17.21 34.99 -7.04
CA ASP A 357 16.98 36.15 -7.89
C ASP A 357 17.53 35.92 -9.31
N ASN A 358 17.35 36.92 -10.18
CA ASN A 358 17.80 36.87 -11.56
C ASN A 358 19.34 36.76 -11.73
N THR A 359 20.10 36.94 -10.64
CA THR A 359 21.57 36.80 -10.63
C THR A 359 22.00 35.43 -10.14
N GLY A 360 21.03 34.56 -9.73
CA GLY A 360 21.28 33.24 -9.14
C GLY A 360 21.57 33.27 -7.62
N LYS A 361 21.45 34.43 -6.97
CA LYS A 361 21.65 34.56 -5.52
C LYS A 361 20.40 34.05 -4.77
N VAL A 362 20.62 33.21 -3.75
CA VAL A 362 19.56 32.72 -2.90
C VAL A 362 18.94 33.86 -2.08
N THR A 363 17.64 34.04 -2.22
CA THR A 363 16.84 35.08 -1.56
C THR A 363 16.01 34.56 -0.40
N GLY A 364 15.71 33.25 -0.41
CA GLY A 364 14.88 32.62 0.60
C GLY A 364 14.51 31.19 0.21
N PHE A 365 13.50 30.66 0.86
CA PHE A 365 12.85 29.41 0.48
C PHE A 365 11.34 29.45 0.78
N GLN A 366 10.58 28.65 0.06
CA GLN A 366 9.20 28.34 0.36
C GLN A 366 9.12 27.00 1.09
N VAL A 367 8.19 26.89 2.03
CA VAL A 367 7.89 25.66 2.74
C VAL A 367 6.44 25.28 2.45
N GLU A 368 6.23 24.03 2.07
CA GLU A 368 4.94 23.37 2.04
C GLU A 368 4.86 22.41 3.23
N GLN A 369 3.87 22.62 4.09
CA GLN A 369 3.48 21.71 5.18
C GLN A 369 2.12 21.09 4.87
N TYR A 370 1.72 20.06 5.62
CA TYR A 370 0.48 19.31 5.39
C TYR A 370 -0.77 20.19 5.17
N ASN A 371 -0.97 21.23 5.99
CA ASN A 371 -2.13 22.15 5.91
C ASN A 371 -1.70 23.62 5.83
N ALA A 372 -0.46 23.92 5.60
CA ALA A 372 0.06 25.27 5.61
C ALA A 372 1.25 25.43 4.67
N GLY A 373 1.54 26.66 4.31
CA GLY A 373 2.77 27.03 3.62
C GLY A 373 3.24 28.39 4.12
N PHE A 374 4.53 28.58 4.10
CA PHE A 374 5.12 29.88 4.45
C PHE A 374 6.39 30.12 3.63
N SER A 375 6.81 31.38 3.57
CA SER A 375 8.06 31.78 2.95
C SER A 375 9.05 32.20 4.03
N ALA A 376 10.32 31.90 3.81
CA ALA A 376 11.42 32.36 4.62
C ALA A 376 12.34 33.25 3.79
N LYS A 377 12.71 34.42 4.30
CA LYS A 377 13.61 35.37 3.66
C LYS A 377 15.02 35.17 4.18
N LYS A 378 16.00 35.04 3.30
CA LYS A 378 17.40 34.98 3.69
C LYS A 378 17.85 36.33 4.24
N LEU A 379 18.43 36.34 5.43
CA LEU A 379 18.91 37.54 6.11
C LEU A 379 20.36 37.85 5.71
N LYS A 380 21.22 36.86 5.79
CA LYS A 380 22.66 36.95 5.43
C LYS A 380 23.22 35.60 5.02
#